data_5362d37f40324d7b46dfe9632438c87c
#
_entry.id   5362d37f40324d7b46dfe9632438c87c
#
_cell.length_a   1.000
_cell.length_b   1.000
_cell.length_c   1.000
_cell.angle_alpha   90.00
_cell.angle_beta   90.00
_cell.angle_gamma   90.00
#
_symmetry.space_group_name_H-M   'P 1'
#
loop_
_entity.id
_entity.type
_entity.pdbx_description
1 polymer ?
#
loop_
_entity_poly.entity_id
_entity_poly.type
_entity_poly.pdbx_seq_one_letter_code
_entity_poly.pdbx_strand_id
1 'polypeptide(L)'
;MQLIIRIILIFILSISISSAYEIFVSLKKNKVNVRYGPSLDSEVKYVYKKINLPLKQIDKKENFRRIIDFKNNGGWIHISQLKKNNSVIATKDKILFKNPTSFAKPIALIKEGRLLILEKCEQEWCQITSGEFQGWVKTDNIWGFN
;
A
#
# COMPACT_ATOMS: atom_id res chain seq x y z
N MET A 1 28.35 39.63 17.49
CA MET A 1 28.67 38.34 16.85
C MET A 1 28.06 37.11 17.60
N GLN A 2 28.17 37.00 18.91
CA GLN A 2 27.55 35.92 19.67
C GLN A 2 26.02 35.89 19.65
N LEU A 3 25.33 37.01 19.56
CA LEU A 3 23.87 37.10 19.50
C LEU A 3 23.34 36.57 18.18
N ILE A 4 24.00 36.87 17.08
CA ILE A 4 23.65 36.44 15.72
C ILE A 4 23.84 34.91 15.61
N ILE A 5 24.90 34.37 16.19
CA ILE A 5 25.16 32.91 16.21
C ILE A 5 24.07 32.16 17.01
N ARG A 6 23.57 32.73 18.09
CA ARG A 6 22.47 32.15 18.88
C ARG A 6 21.14 32.17 18.14
N ILE A 7 20.84 33.21 17.36
CA ILE A 7 19.62 33.30 16.56
C ILE A 7 19.66 32.31 15.41
N ILE A 8 20.80 32.11 14.76
CA ILE A 8 20.98 31.12 13.69
C ILE A 8 20.83 29.71 14.23
N LEU A 9 21.34 29.42 15.41
CA LEU A 9 21.23 28.09 16.07
C LEU A 9 19.78 27.73 16.41
N ILE A 10 18.95 28.72 16.80
CA ILE A 10 17.52 28.51 17.10
C ILE A 10 16.72 28.27 15.84
N PHE A 11 17.11 28.87 14.70
CA PHE A 11 16.40 28.70 13.43
C PHE A 11 16.64 27.34 12.78
N ILE A 12 17.76 26.67 13.08
CA ILE A 12 18.10 25.33 12.54
C ILE A 12 17.33 24.22 13.25
N LEU A 13 16.82 24.46 14.49
CA LEU A 13 16.11 23.44 15.28
C LEU A 13 14.64 23.24 14.90
N SER A 14 14.09 24.00 13.97
CA SER A 14 12.66 23.95 13.60
C SER A 14 12.37 23.21 12.31
N ILE A 15 13.28 22.40 11.78
CA ILE A 15 12.98 21.51 10.67
C ILE A 15 12.26 20.28 11.26
N SER A 16 10.95 20.41 11.45
CA SER A 16 10.08 19.28 11.72
C SER A 16 10.09 18.38 10.48
N ILE A 17 10.78 17.26 10.56
CA ILE A 17 10.66 16.21 9.54
C ILE A 17 9.25 15.66 9.68
N SER A 18 8.31 16.20 8.91
CA SER A 18 6.99 15.60 8.75
C SER A 18 7.17 14.29 7.98
N SER A 19 7.17 13.18 8.69
CA SER A 19 7.08 11.88 8.07
C SER A 19 5.71 11.79 7.40
N ALA A 20 5.68 11.84 6.07
CA ALA A 20 4.45 11.66 5.32
C ALA A 20 3.98 10.22 5.52
N TYR A 21 2.90 10.04 6.28
CA TYR A 21 2.29 8.74 6.49
C TYR A 21 1.62 8.30 5.18
N GLU A 22 2.10 7.22 4.59
CA GLU A 22 1.49 6.66 3.39
C GLU A 22 0.19 5.95 3.77
N ILE A 23 -0.91 6.34 3.14
CA ILE A 23 -2.21 5.73 3.39
C ILE A 23 -2.51 4.73 2.28
N PHE A 24 -2.68 3.47 2.63
CA PHE A 24 -3.14 2.43 1.72
C PHE A 24 -4.58 2.03 1.99
N VAL A 25 -5.30 1.76 0.92
CA VAL A 25 -6.67 1.23 0.90
C VAL A 25 -6.73 0.05 -0.06
N SER A 26 -7.75 -0.79 0.04
CA SER A 26 -7.97 -1.90 -0.90
C SER A 26 -9.31 -1.77 -1.61
N LEU A 27 -9.40 -2.32 -2.81
CA LEU A 27 -10.66 -2.44 -3.53
C LEU A 27 -11.61 -3.41 -2.81
N LYS A 28 -12.83 -2.96 -2.59
CA LYS A 28 -13.90 -3.73 -1.93
C LYS A 28 -14.61 -4.69 -2.87
N LYS A 29 -14.56 -4.43 -4.19
CA LYS A 29 -15.29 -5.17 -5.22
C LYS A 29 -14.39 -5.62 -6.36
N ASN A 30 -14.85 -6.62 -7.12
CA ASN A 30 -14.16 -7.12 -8.30
C ASN A 30 -14.19 -6.16 -9.51
N LYS A 31 -15.13 -5.22 -9.54
CA LYS A 31 -15.28 -4.25 -10.62
C LYS A 31 -15.44 -2.86 -10.02
N VAL A 32 -14.46 -1.98 -10.26
CA VAL A 32 -14.41 -0.63 -9.69
C VAL A 32 -14.02 0.38 -10.76
N ASN A 33 -14.88 1.37 -10.96
CA ASN A 33 -14.62 2.47 -11.90
C ASN A 33 -13.61 3.44 -11.30
N VAL A 34 -12.57 3.74 -12.07
CA VAL A 34 -11.61 4.81 -11.84
C VAL A 34 -11.95 5.97 -12.76
N ARG A 35 -12.09 7.17 -12.21
CA ARG A 35 -12.57 8.36 -12.94
C ARG A 35 -11.48 9.40 -13.09
N TYR A 36 -11.66 10.27 -14.08
CA TYR A 36 -10.77 11.42 -14.29
C TYR A 36 -10.92 12.49 -13.19
N GLY A 37 -12.10 12.61 -12.56
CA GLY A 37 -12.39 13.59 -11.53
C GLY A 37 -13.18 13.05 -10.35
N PRO A 38 -13.27 13.83 -9.25
CA PRO A 38 -13.92 13.43 -7.99
C PRO A 38 -15.45 13.67 -8.04
N SER A 39 -16.13 13.10 -9.03
CA SER A 39 -17.59 13.18 -9.19
C SER A 39 -18.11 11.93 -9.87
N LEU A 40 -19.37 11.55 -9.60
CA LEU A 40 -20.07 10.48 -10.32
C LEU A 40 -20.31 10.84 -11.78
N ASP A 41 -20.40 12.12 -12.12
CA ASP A 41 -20.54 12.62 -13.48
C ASP A 41 -19.21 12.68 -14.24
N SER A 42 -18.07 12.54 -13.53
CA SER A 42 -16.78 12.48 -14.19
C SER A 42 -16.65 11.21 -15.04
N GLU A 43 -16.07 11.35 -16.21
CA GLU A 43 -15.85 10.24 -17.14
C GLU A 43 -15.01 9.13 -16.51
N VAL A 44 -15.37 7.87 -16.82
CA VAL A 44 -14.62 6.70 -16.41
C VAL A 44 -13.34 6.59 -17.24
N LYS A 45 -12.20 6.61 -16.57
CA LYS A 45 -10.88 6.48 -17.17
C LYS A 45 -10.56 5.03 -17.53
N TYR A 46 -10.82 4.11 -16.60
CA TYR A 46 -10.68 2.65 -16.74
C TYR A 46 -11.38 1.94 -15.56
N VAL A 47 -11.39 0.61 -15.60
CA VAL A 47 -12.04 -0.23 -14.59
C VAL A 47 -11.03 -1.22 -14.03
N TYR A 48 -10.85 -1.22 -12.72
CA TYR A 48 -10.16 -2.32 -12.04
C TYR A 48 -11.05 -3.54 -11.94
N LYS A 49 -10.46 -4.72 -12.16
CA LYS A 49 -11.18 -6.01 -12.11
C LYS A 49 -10.54 -6.98 -11.10
N LYS A 50 -10.05 -6.46 -9.98
CA LYS A 50 -9.37 -7.29 -8.97
C LYS A 50 -9.72 -6.83 -7.55
N ILE A 51 -10.55 -7.61 -6.86
CA ILE A 51 -10.84 -7.39 -5.44
C ILE A 51 -9.55 -7.43 -4.60
N ASN A 52 -9.52 -6.71 -3.50
CA ASN A 52 -8.38 -6.59 -2.60
C ASN A 52 -7.12 -5.95 -3.23
N LEU A 53 -7.19 -5.37 -4.43
CA LEU A 53 -6.05 -4.66 -4.99
C LEU A 53 -5.66 -3.52 -4.04
N PRO A 54 -4.43 -3.51 -3.49
CA PRO A 54 -3.96 -2.41 -2.68
C PRO A 54 -3.72 -1.17 -3.55
N LEU A 55 -4.05 -0.01 -3.01
CA LEU A 55 -3.94 1.29 -3.68
C LEU A 55 -3.41 2.31 -2.67
N LYS A 56 -2.46 3.12 -3.10
CA LYS A 56 -1.98 4.26 -2.31
C LYS A 56 -2.92 5.44 -2.51
N GLN A 57 -3.47 5.98 -1.43
CA GLN A 57 -4.23 7.23 -1.47
C GLN A 57 -3.27 8.41 -1.51
N ILE A 58 -3.42 9.28 -2.50
CA ILE A 58 -2.58 10.47 -2.68
C ILE A 58 -3.34 11.78 -2.49
N ASP A 59 -4.67 11.74 -2.57
CA ASP A 59 -5.52 12.91 -2.37
C ASP A 59 -6.94 12.50 -1.96
N LYS A 60 -7.74 13.45 -1.48
CA LYS A 60 -9.16 13.25 -1.15
C LYS A 60 -9.97 14.50 -1.47
N LYS A 61 -11.18 14.29 -1.98
CA LYS A 61 -12.18 15.35 -2.14
C LYS A 61 -13.56 14.76 -1.89
N GLU A 62 -14.24 15.26 -0.86
CA GLU A 62 -15.56 14.76 -0.44
C GLU A 62 -15.58 13.21 -0.31
N ASN A 63 -16.47 12.55 -1.02
CA ASN A 63 -16.61 11.09 -1.02
C ASN A 63 -15.69 10.38 -2.04
N PHE A 64 -14.67 11.05 -2.56
CA PHE A 64 -13.72 10.48 -3.50
C PHE A 64 -12.30 10.46 -2.94
N ARG A 65 -11.55 9.46 -3.37
CA ARG A 65 -10.11 9.31 -3.09
C ARG A 65 -9.36 9.24 -4.40
N ARG A 66 -8.33 10.06 -4.53
CA ARG A 66 -7.37 9.92 -5.62
C ARG A 66 -6.35 8.87 -5.22
N ILE A 67 -6.22 7.85 -6.05
CA ILE A 67 -5.38 6.69 -5.77
C ILE A 67 -4.38 6.46 -6.88
N ILE A 68 -3.31 5.74 -6.55
CA ILE A 68 -2.40 5.13 -7.50
C ILE A 68 -2.17 3.65 -7.15
N ASP A 69 -1.98 2.82 -8.17
CA ASP A 69 -1.54 1.44 -8.01
C ASP A 69 -0.01 1.32 -8.03
N PHE A 70 0.52 0.11 -7.83
CA PHE A 70 1.95 -0.14 -7.79
C PHE A 70 2.66 0.09 -9.15
N LYS A 71 1.92 0.24 -10.25
CA LYS A 71 2.41 0.62 -11.59
C LYS A 71 2.26 2.11 -11.88
N ASN A 72 1.87 2.89 -10.85
CA ASN A 72 1.66 4.33 -10.94
C ASN A 72 0.45 4.76 -11.79
N ASN A 73 -0.47 3.85 -12.10
CA ASN A 73 -1.74 4.22 -12.71
C ASN A 73 -2.70 4.69 -11.63
N GLY A 74 -3.50 5.70 -11.92
CA GLY A 74 -4.42 6.20 -10.91
C GLY A 74 -5.52 7.10 -11.46
N GLY A 75 -6.35 7.53 -10.53
CA GLY A 75 -7.51 8.39 -10.73
C GLY A 75 -8.37 8.43 -9.49
N TRP A 76 -9.63 8.80 -9.64
CA TRP A 76 -10.57 9.00 -8.55
C TRP A 76 -11.53 7.83 -8.38
N ILE A 77 -11.68 7.34 -7.15
CA ILE A 77 -12.58 6.25 -6.78
C ILE A 77 -13.50 6.73 -5.65
N HIS A 78 -14.78 6.41 -5.72
CA HIS A 78 -15.73 6.68 -4.64
C HIS A 78 -15.45 5.78 -3.43
N ILE A 79 -15.55 6.33 -2.22
CA ILE A 79 -15.21 5.64 -0.96
C ILE A 79 -16.00 4.35 -0.74
N SER A 80 -17.23 4.23 -1.27
CA SER A 80 -18.04 3.01 -1.19
C SER A 80 -17.40 1.80 -1.88
N GLN A 81 -16.42 2.01 -2.75
CA GLN A 81 -15.70 0.98 -3.47
C GLN A 81 -14.37 0.57 -2.78
N LEU A 82 -14.02 1.26 -1.71
CA LEU A 82 -12.78 1.11 -0.97
C LEU A 82 -13.04 0.52 0.43
N LYS A 83 -12.02 -0.13 0.96
CA LYS A 83 -11.99 -0.63 2.34
C LYS A 83 -10.61 -0.44 2.95
N LYS A 84 -10.49 -0.66 4.27
CA LYS A 84 -9.20 -0.72 4.95
C LYS A 84 -8.29 -1.73 4.25
N ASN A 85 -7.04 -1.35 4.05
CA ASN A 85 -6.08 -2.21 3.38
C ASN A 85 -5.79 -3.48 4.18
N ASN A 86 -5.82 -4.62 3.50
CA ASN A 86 -5.49 -5.93 4.04
C ASN A 86 -4.64 -6.75 3.06
N SER A 87 -3.98 -6.09 2.14
CA SER A 87 -3.25 -6.77 1.06
C SER A 87 -2.01 -6.00 0.64
N VAL A 88 -1.08 -6.71 0.03
CA VAL A 88 0.15 -6.15 -0.54
C VAL A 88 0.44 -6.80 -1.89
N ILE A 89 1.32 -6.18 -2.67
CA ILE A 89 1.86 -6.74 -3.91
C ILE A 89 3.34 -7.09 -3.68
N ALA A 90 3.73 -8.28 -4.07
CA ALA A 90 5.14 -8.65 -4.12
C ALA A 90 5.83 -7.87 -5.25
N THR A 91 6.85 -7.08 -4.92
CA THR A 91 7.59 -6.27 -5.91
C THR A 91 8.81 -7.01 -6.48
N LYS A 92 9.11 -8.19 -5.96
CA LYS A 92 10.08 -9.16 -6.44
C LYS A 92 9.61 -10.58 -6.13
N ASP A 93 10.20 -11.57 -6.76
CA ASP A 93 9.99 -12.97 -6.41
C ASP A 93 10.34 -13.20 -4.92
N LYS A 94 9.49 -13.94 -4.21
CA LYS A 94 9.62 -14.21 -2.77
C LYS A 94 9.37 -15.68 -2.48
N ILE A 95 10.02 -16.18 -1.45
CA ILE A 95 9.74 -17.52 -0.94
C ILE A 95 8.66 -17.42 0.15
N LEU A 96 7.65 -18.26 0.05
CA LEU A 96 6.67 -18.50 1.10
C LEU A 96 7.18 -19.62 2.01
N PHE A 97 7.29 -19.33 3.30
CA PHE A 97 7.80 -20.28 4.29
C PHE A 97 6.69 -20.81 5.20
N LYS A 98 6.88 -22.00 5.74
CA LYS A 98 5.94 -22.59 6.69
C LYS A 98 5.89 -21.83 8.03
N ASN A 99 7.01 -21.28 8.48
CA ASN A 99 7.17 -20.55 9.72
C ASN A 99 7.94 -19.23 9.47
N PRO A 100 7.85 -18.22 10.37
CA PRO A 100 8.50 -16.92 10.21
C PRO A 100 10.02 -16.97 10.46
N THR A 101 10.72 -17.79 9.71
CA THR A 101 12.17 -17.90 9.72
C THR A 101 12.68 -18.38 8.37
N SER A 102 13.85 -17.89 7.95
CA SER A 102 14.51 -18.30 6.71
C SER A 102 15.01 -19.76 6.71
N PHE A 103 15.05 -20.39 7.88
CA PHE A 103 15.40 -21.80 8.05
C PHE A 103 14.20 -22.74 7.97
N ALA A 104 12.98 -22.18 7.89
CA ALA A 104 11.76 -22.97 7.76
C ALA A 104 11.65 -23.62 6.38
N LYS A 105 10.80 -24.63 6.29
CA LYS A 105 10.48 -25.30 5.03
C LYS A 105 9.86 -24.30 4.04
N PRO A 106 10.41 -24.14 2.83
CA PRO A 106 9.76 -23.39 1.77
C PRO A 106 8.50 -24.13 1.29
N ILE A 107 7.41 -23.39 1.10
CA ILE A 107 6.12 -23.94 0.63
C ILE A 107 5.95 -23.65 -0.87
N ALA A 108 6.23 -22.43 -1.29
CA ALA A 108 5.98 -21.98 -2.66
C ALA A 108 6.89 -20.80 -3.04
N LEU A 109 7.02 -20.56 -4.33
CA LEU A 109 7.61 -19.36 -4.89
C LEU A 109 6.48 -18.40 -5.27
N ILE A 110 6.48 -17.23 -4.65
CA ILE A 110 5.59 -16.10 -4.95
C ILE A 110 6.26 -15.27 -6.04
N LYS A 111 5.60 -15.16 -7.19
CA LYS A 111 6.09 -14.35 -8.29
C LYS A 111 5.84 -12.86 -8.07
N GLU A 112 6.75 -12.03 -8.60
CA GLU A 112 6.58 -10.59 -8.68
C GLU A 112 5.19 -10.22 -9.25
N GLY A 113 4.55 -9.19 -8.71
CA GLY A 113 3.22 -8.74 -9.09
C GLY A 113 2.07 -9.54 -8.45
N ARG A 114 2.38 -10.59 -7.67
CA ARG A 114 1.34 -11.37 -6.99
C ARG A 114 0.72 -10.58 -5.84
N LEU A 115 -0.61 -10.59 -5.77
CA LEU A 115 -1.37 -10.05 -4.65
C LEU A 115 -1.35 -11.06 -3.48
N LEU A 116 -1.01 -10.57 -2.30
CA LEU A 116 -0.96 -11.33 -1.06
C LEU A 116 -1.94 -10.72 -0.06
N ILE A 117 -2.81 -11.55 0.51
CA ILE A 117 -3.71 -11.12 1.59
C ILE A 117 -2.96 -11.23 2.90
N LEU A 118 -2.91 -10.15 3.66
CA LEU A 118 -2.27 -10.10 4.98
C LEU A 118 -3.21 -10.68 6.04
N GLU A 119 -2.73 -11.65 6.79
CA GLU A 119 -3.42 -12.20 7.96
C GLU A 119 -2.91 -11.54 9.25
N LYS A 120 -1.62 -11.59 9.48
CA LYS A 120 -0.93 -10.93 10.59
C LYS A 120 0.54 -10.69 10.28
N CYS A 121 1.14 -9.72 10.95
CA CYS A 121 2.57 -9.42 10.83
C CYS A 121 3.23 -9.44 12.21
N GLU A 122 4.43 -10.01 12.28
CA GLU A 122 5.28 -10.11 13.46
C GLU A 122 6.68 -9.69 13.05
N GLN A 123 7.16 -8.54 13.56
CA GLN A 123 8.47 -8.00 13.20
C GLN A 123 8.63 -7.86 11.66
N GLU A 124 9.62 -8.56 11.09
CA GLU A 124 9.93 -8.54 9.65
C GLU A 124 9.21 -9.63 8.84
N TRP A 125 8.23 -10.30 9.42
CA TRP A 125 7.48 -11.39 8.80
C TRP A 125 5.98 -11.11 8.79
N CYS A 126 5.33 -11.45 7.67
CA CYS A 126 3.87 -11.46 7.59
C CYS A 126 3.36 -12.83 7.19
N GLN A 127 2.34 -13.28 7.89
CA GLN A 127 1.53 -14.42 7.45
C GLN A 127 0.58 -13.92 6.37
N ILE A 128 0.58 -14.61 5.24
CA ILE A 128 -0.22 -14.25 4.07
C ILE A 128 -0.98 -15.44 3.51
N THR A 129 -2.04 -15.13 2.79
CA THR A 129 -2.74 -16.06 1.91
C THR A 129 -2.61 -15.61 0.46
N SER A 130 -2.30 -16.54 -0.44
CA SER A 130 -2.25 -16.33 -1.89
C SER A 130 -2.80 -17.54 -2.62
N GLY A 131 -4.05 -17.45 -3.09
CA GLY A 131 -4.77 -18.60 -3.63
C GLY A 131 -4.98 -19.67 -2.56
N GLU A 132 -4.51 -20.87 -2.82
CA GLU A 132 -4.61 -22.02 -1.90
C GLU A 132 -3.46 -22.09 -0.88
N PHE A 133 -2.45 -21.24 -1.03
CA PHE A 133 -1.26 -21.25 -0.19
C PHE A 133 -1.39 -20.27 0.96
N GLN A 134 -1.02 -20.72 2.15
CA GLN A 134 -0.88 -19.89 3.34
C GLN A 134 0.49 -20.13 3.96
N GLY A 135 1.16 -19.06 4.39
CA GLY A 135 2.46 -19.15 5.01
C GLY A 135 3.04 -17.77 5.32
N TRP A 136 4.34 -17.71 5.49
CA TRP A 136 5.07 -16.53 5.94
C TRP A 136 6.01 -16.00 4.88
N VAL A 137 6.00 -14.69 4.69
CA VAL A 137 6.94 -13.96 3.83
C VAL A 137 7.62 -12.85 4.61
N LYS A 138 8.85 -12.51 4.21
CA LYS A 138 9.51 -11.29 4.73
C LYS A 138 8.81 -10.03 4.24
N THR A 139 8.83 -8.98 5.04
CA THR A 139 8.21 -7.68 4.74
C THR A 139 9.00 -6.82 3.76
N ASP A 140 10.21 -7.23 3.38
CA ASP A 140 10.97 -6.59 2.32
C ASP A 140 10.34 -6.84 0.94
N ASN A 141 10.53 -5.92 -0.01
CA ASN A 141 10.03 -6.05 -1.38
C ASN A 141 8.52 -6.36 -1.47
N ILE A 142 7.72 -5.68 -0.65
CA ILE A 142 6.27 -5.65 -0.75
C ILE A 142 5.79 -4.20 -0.85
N TRP A 143 4.71 -3.98 -1.59
CA TRP A 143 4.08 -2.67 -1.75
C TRP A 143 2.64 -2.73 -1.24
N GLY A 144 2.22 -1.70 -0.53
CA GLY A 144 0.91 -1.66 0.10
C GLY A 144 0.94 -1.89 1.62
N PHE A 145 2.10 -1.92 2.23
CA PHE A 145 2.28 -2.08 3.67
C PHE A 145 2.43 -0.70 4.34
N ASN A 146 1.67 -0.46 5.44
CA ASN A 146 1.74 0.78 6.23
C ASN A 146 2.78 0.66 7.33
#